data_7f34f650c8cbb9febd7c305cce0508c1
#
_entry.id   7f34f650c8cbb9febd7c305cce0508c1
#
_cell.length_a   1.000
_cell.length_b   1.000
_cell.length_c   1.000
_cell.angle_alpha   90.00
_cell.angle_beta   90.00
_cell.angle_gamma   90.00
#
_symmetry.space_group_name_H-M   'P 1'
#
loop_
_entity.id
_entity.type
_entity.pdbx_description
1 polymer ?
#
loop_
_entity_poly.entity_id
_entity_poly.type
_entity_poly.pdbx_seq_one_letter_code
_entity_poly.pdbx_strand_id
1 'polypeptide(L)'
;ALATLLLDAGKGAVALLIARALFDSQAAGAIAGGAAFLGHLFPVWLKFKGGKGVATLMGIVLALHWPIGLVFALVWLGLLGVLRISSVAGMTAAISAPVTAAVLGDFDAVFLLVALALIVLWKHRANVERLIQGNEPRIGAKKDG
;
A
#
# COMPACT_ATOMS: atom_id res chain seq x y z
N ALA A 1 -16.31 2.57 4.28
CA ALA A 1 -14.86 2.78 4.57
C ALA A 1 -14.15 1.48 4.96
N LEU A 2 -14.53 0.78 6.05
CA LEU A 2 -13.85 -0.45 6.48
C LEU A 2 -13.97 -1.59 5.46
N ALA A 3 -15.15 -1.82 4.90
CA ALA A 3 -15.39 -2.85 3.89
C ALA A 3 -14.52 -2.62 2.65
N THR A 4 -14.42 -1.38 2.18
CA THR A 4 -13.56 -1.01 1.05
C THR A 4 -12.09 -1.30 1.36
N LEU A 5 -11.63 -0.94 2.56
CA LEU A 5 -10.28 -1.22 3.01
C LEU A 5 -9.96 -2.72 2.99
N LEU A 6 -10.85 -3.54 3.56
CA LEU A 6 -10.69 -4.99 3.61
C LEU A 6 -10.72 -5.64 2.22
N LEU A 7 -11.60 -5.18 1.33
CA LEU A 7 -11.67 -5.66 -0.05
C LEU A 7 -10.43 -5.25 -0.86
N ASP A 8 -9.94 -4.03 -0.65
CA ASP A 8 -8.74 -3.54 -1.34
C ASP A 8 -7.47 -4.26 -0.87
N ALA A 9 -7.35 -4.54 0.42
CA ALA A 9 -6.26 -5.38 0.94
C ALA A 9 -6.43 -6.84 0.51
N GLY A 10 -7.63 -7.38 0.62
CA GLY A 10 -7.93 -8.76 0.29
C GLY A 10 -7.63 -9.13 -1.15
N LYS A 11 -7.98 -8.27 -2.11
CA LYS A 11 -7.74 -8.59 -3.54
C LYS A 11 -6.27 -8.76 -3.88
N GLY A 12 -5.37 -7.95 -3.29
CA GLY A 12 -3.93 -8.07 -3.48
C GLY A 12 -3.37 -9.35 -2.83
N ALA A 13 -3.79 -9.62 -1.59
CA ALA A 13 -3.39 -10.81 -0.86
C ALA A 13 -3.87 -12.10 -1.55
N VAL A 14 -5.14 -12.14 -1.96
CA VAL A 14 -5.74 -13.31 -2.62
C VAL A 14 -5.08 -13.60 -3.96
N ALA A 15 -4.85 -12.58 -4.79
CA ALA A 15 -4.18 -12.73 -6.08
C ALA A 15 -2.77 -13.34 -5.90
N LEU A 16 -2.00 -12.83 -4.93
CA LEU A 16 -0.68 -13.35 -4.60
C LEU A 16 -0.74 -14.80 -4.13
N LEU A 17 -1.62 -15.11 -3.18
CA LEU A 17 -1.72 -16.46 -2.60
C LEU A 17 -2.19 -17.50 -3.61
N ILE A 18 -3.16 -17.18 -4.46
CA ILE A 18 -3.64 -18.08 -5.51
C ILE A 18 -2.51 -18.38 -6.51
N ALA A 19 -1.83 -17.36 -7.02
CA ALA A 19 -0.76 -17.58 -7.99
C ALA A 19 0.41 -18.37 -7.38
N ARG A 20 0.77 -18.07 -6.13
CA ARG A 20 1.81 -18.82 -5.40
C ARG A 20 1.46 -20.30 -5.26
N ALA A 21 0.20 -20.60 -4.93
CA ALA A 21 -0.26 -21.98 -4.76
C ALA A 21 -0.38 -22.73 -6.10
N LEU A 22 -0.88 -22.08 -7.17
CA LEU A 22 -1.06 -22.72 -8.48
C LEU A 22 0.26 -23.04 -9.17
N PHE A 23 1.27 -22.19 -9.01
CA PHE A 23 2.56 -22.32 -9.71
C PHE A 23 3.69 -22.79 -8.80
N ASP A 24 3.41 -23.05 -7.53
CA ASP A 24 4.43 -23.37 -6.50
C ASP A 24 5.64 -22.42 -6.56
N SER A 25 5.37 -21.13 -6.68
CA SER A 25 6.37 -20.11 -6.96
C SER A 25 6.11 -18.79 -6.24
N GLN A 26 7.07 -18.35 -5.45
CA GLN A 26 7.06 -17.04 -4.81
C GLN A 26 7.06 -15.91 -5.85
N ALA A 27 7.80 -16.09 -6.93
CA ALA A 27 7.84 -15.10 -8.03
C ALA A 27 6.49 -14.95 -8.70
N ALA A 28 5.74 -16.04 -8.95
CA ALA A 28 4.39 -15.99 -9.50
C ALA A 28 3.45 -15.24 -8.56
N GLY A 29 3.53 -15.47 -7.26
CA GLY A 29 2.78 -14.73 -6.26
C GLY A 29 3.10 -13.23 -6.28
N ALA A 30 4.38 -12.88 -6.30
CA ALA A 30 4.84 -11.49 -6.35
C ALA A 30 4.35 -10.76 -7.61
N ILE A 31 4.42 -11.41 -8.78
CA ILE A 31 3.92 -10.87 -10.05
C ILE A 31 2.40 -10.65 -9.99
N ALA A 32 1.64 -11.62 -9.50
CA ALA A 32 0.19 -11.51 -9.38
C ALA A 32 -0.24 -10.42 -8.40
N GLY A 33 0.44 -10.31 -7.25
CA GLY A 33 0.24 -9.22 -6.29
C GLY A 33 0.53 -7.84 -6.92
N GLY A 34 1.64 -7.70 -7.62
CA GLY A 34 1.99 -6.48 -8.34
C GLY A 34 0.98 -6.12 -9.44
N ALA A 35 0.49 -7.11 -10.20
CA ALA A 35 -0.55 -6.92 -11.20
C ALA A 35 -1.88 -6.47 -10.56
N ALA A 36 -2.28 -7.09 -9.45
CA ALA A 36 -3.48 -6.68 -8.70
C ALA A 36 -3.36 -5.25 -8.16
N PHE A 37 -2.17 -4.86 -7.70
CA PHE A 37 -1.87 -3.49 -7.30
C PHE A 37 -2.02 -2.50 -8.45
N LEU A 38 -1.41 -2.77 -9.60
CA LEU A 38 -1.53 -1.91 -10.78
C LEU A 38 -2.98 -1.82 -11.27
N GLY A 39 -3.73 -2.93 -11.25
CA GLY A 39 -5.15 -2.96 -11.59
C GLY A 39 -6.01 -2.12 -10.65
N HIS A 40 -5.65 -2.05 -9.37
CA HIS A 40 -6.31 -1.17 -8.41
C HIS A 40 -6.03 0.33 -8.68
N LEU A 41 -4.80 0.67 -9.08
CA LEU A 41 -4.40 2.04 -9.34
C LEU A 41 -4.90 2.58 -10.68
N PHE A 42 -5.02 1.71 -11.67
CA PHE A 42 -5.33 2.06 -13.06
C PHE A 42 -6.47 1.21 -13.63
N PRO A 43 -7.65 1.15 -12.98
CA PRO A 43 -8.76 0.35 -13.47
C PRO A 43 -9.31 0.91 -14.78
N VAL A 44 -9.42 0.06 -15.79
CA VAL A 44 -9.87 0.45 -17.14
C VAL A 44 -11.28 1.03 -17.09
N TRP A 45 -12.18 0.39 -16.34
CA TRP A 45 -13.58 0.83 -16.19
C TRP A 45 -13.76 2.17 -15.48
N LEU A 46 -12.73 2.68 -14.76
CA LEU A 46 -12.71 4.02 -14.16
C LEU A 46 -11.82 5.00 -14.93
N LYS A 47 -11.59 4.74 -16.22
CA LYS A 47 -10.71 5.57 -17.06
C LYS A 47 -9.34 5.78 -16.42
N PHE A 48 -8.78 4.71 -15.85
CA PHE A 48 -7.48 4.66 -15.17
C PHE A 48 -7.37 5.55 -13.91
N LYS A 49 -8.50 5.97 -13.33
CA LYS A 49 -8.55 6.78 -12.10
C LYS A 49 -8.91 5.91 -10.91
N GLY A 50 -7.96 5.12 -10.45
CA GLY A 50 -8.11 4.25 -9.28
C GLY A 50 -7.63 4.88 -7.97
N GLY A 51 -7.51 4.03 -6.95
CA GLY A 51 -7.03 4.40 -5.64
C GLY A 51 -5.53 4.74 -5.58
N LYS A 52 -4.99 4.86 -4.38
CA LYS A 52 -3.57 5.17 -4.13
C LYS A 52 -2.75 3.94 -3.73
N GLY A 53 -3.39 2.80 -3.53
CA GLY A 53 -2.76 1.51 -3.38
C GLY A 53 -2.30 1.14 -1.96
N VAL A 54 -2.47 1.98 -0.95
CA VAL A 54 -1.98 1.71 0.41
C VAL A 54 -2.56 0.43 0.99
N ALA A 55 -3.90 0.28 0.96
CA ALA A 55 -4.57 -0.91 1.47
C ALA A 55 -4.21 -2.17 0.67
N THR A 56 -4.16 -2.06 -0.66
CA THR A 56 -3.78 -3.18 -1.53
C THR A 56 -2.33 -3.61 -1.28
N LEU A 57 -1.42 -2.64 -1.11
CA LEU A 57 -0.02 -2.93 -0.75
C LEU A 57 0.08 -3.61 0.62
N MET A 58 -0.69 -3.16 1.62
CA MET A 58 -0.75 -3.81 2.92
C MET A 58 -1.15 -5.29 2.80
N GLY A 59 -2.18 -5.60 2.03
CA GLY A 59 -2.59 -6.97 1.77
C GLY A 59 -1.52 -7.81 1.10
N ILE A 60 -0.84 -7.23 0.10
CA ILE A 60 0.27 -7.88 -0.60
C ILE A 60 1.43 -8.21 0.36
N VAL A 61 1.89 -7.24 1.15
CA VAL A 61 3.03 -7.47 2.06
C VAL A 61 2.71 -8.45 3.18
N LEU A 62 1.46 -8.47 3.68
CA LEU A 62 1.00 -9.48 4.64
C LEU A 62 1.05 -10.89 4.05
N ALA A 63 0.64 -11.06 2.79
CA ALA A 63 0.64 -12.35 2.11
C ALA A 63 2.03 -12.76 1.61
N LEU A 64 2.86 -11.79 1.23
CA LEU A 64 4.21 -12.01 0.72
C LEU A 64 5.15 -12.49 1.84
N HIS A 65 5.22 -11.71 2.91
CA HIS A 65 6.06 -11.96 4.08
C HIS A 65 5.43 -11.22 5.28
N TRP A 66 4.66 -11.95 6.10
CA TRP A 66 3.82 -11.35 7.13
C TRP A 66 4.53 -10.38 8.10
N PRO A 67 5.83 -10.54 8.49
CA PRO A 67 6.50 -9.57 9.36
C PRO A 67 6.61 -8.19 8.70
N ILE A 68 6.82 -8.13 7.37
CA ILE A 68 6.84 -6.87 6.63
C ILE A 68 5.46 -6.22 6.69
N GLY A 69 4.40 -7.02 6.49
CA GLY A 69 3.02 -6.55 6.60
C GLY A 69 2.65 -6.06 8.00
N LEU A 70 3.16 -6.72 9.04
CA LEU A 70 2.95 -6.29 10.42
C LEU A 70 3.58 -4.92 10.69
N VAL A 71 4.84 -4.70 10.28
CA VAL A 71 5.50 -3.39 10.41
C VAL A 71 4.76 -2.34 9.61
N PHE A 72 4.35 -2.64 8.38
CA PHE A 72 3.54 -1.75 7.56
C PHE A 72 2.26 -1.30 8.30
N ALA A 73 1.51 -2.26 8.83
CA ALA A 73 0.26 -1.99 9.55
C ALA A 73 0.50 -1.15 10.82
N LEU A 74 1.54 -1.46 11.59
CA LEU A 74 1.90 -0.71 12.80
C LEU A 74 2.31 0.73 12.47
N VAL A 75 3.13 0.92 11.44
CA VAL A 75 3.53 2.27 10.99
C VAL A 75 2.30 3.05 10.51
N TRP A 76 1.45 2.42 9.67
CA TRP A 76 0.27 3.08 9.14
C TRP A 76 -0.71 3.48 10.23
N LEU A 77 -1.13 2.53 11.07
CA LEU A 77 -2.11 2.78 12.12
C LEU A 77 -1.55 3.71 13.22
N GLY A 78 -0.27 3.54 13.58
CA GLY A 78 0.40 4.40 14.56
C GLY A 78 0.44 5.87 14.11
N LEU A 79 0.91 6.11 12.88
CA LEU A 79 0.96 7.47 12.34
C LEU A 79 -0.45 8.04 12.09
N LEU A 80 -1.39 7.21 11.64
CA LEU A 80 -2.78 7.63 11.46
C LEU A 80 -3.41 8.08 12.80
N GLY A 81 -3.16 7.34 13.87
CA GLY A 81 -3.64 7.67 15.21
C GLY A 81 -3.03 8.96 15.77
N VAL A 82 -1.73 9.15 15.57
CA VAL A 82 -1.00 10.31 16.12
C VAL A 82 -1.21 11.57 15.28
N LEU A 83 -0.98 11.48 13.96
CA LEU A 83 -1.01 12.65 13.08
C LEU A 83 -2.40 12.96 12.52
N ARG A 84 -3.23 11.95 12.40
CA ARG A 84 -4.55 11.99 11.74
C ARG A 84 -4.49 12.45 10.27
N ILE A 85 -3.35 12.29 9.62
CA ILE A 85 -3.13 12.59 8.21
C ILE A 85 -2.91 11.29 7.47
N SER A 86 -3.94 10.82 6.77
CA SER A 86 -3.95 9.51 6.09
C SER A 86 -2.87 9.39 5.02
N SER A 87 -2.58 10.45 4.28
CA SER A 87 -1.56 10.44 3.22
C SER A 87 -0.15 10.27 3.76
N VAL A 88 0.19 10.95 4.86
CA VAL A 88 1.50 10.80 5.53
C VAL A 88 1.66 9.38 6.06
N ALA A 89 0.65 8.89 6.76
CA ALA A 89 0.66 7.53 7.30
C ALA A 89 0.83 6.48 6.17
N GLY A 90 0.10 6.61 5.08
CA GLY A 90 0.16 5.69 3.94
C GLY A 90 1.50 5.72 3.19
N MET A 91 2.04 6.90 2.94
CA MET A 91 3.35 7.04 2.29
C MET A 91 4.48 6.48 3.17
N THR A 92 4.48 6.77 4.46
CA THR A 92 5.49 6.26 5.39
C THR A 92 5.41 4.76 5.54
N ALA A 93 4.21 4.19 5.61
CA ALA A 93 4.01 2.75 5.63
C ALA A 93 4.53 2.09 4.34
N ALA A 94 4.28 2.69 3.17
CA ALA A 94 4.79 2.17 1.90
C ALA A 94 6.33 2.15 1.86
N ILE A 95 6.99 3.18 2.40
CA ILE A 95 8.46 3.23 2.52
C ILE A 95 8.98 2.20 3.53
N SER A 96 8.25 1.95 4.62
CA SER A 96 8.67 0.97 5.62
C SER A 96 8.77 -0.45 5.09
N ALA A 97 8.00 -0.80 4.04
CA ALA A 97 7.97 -2.16 3.49
C ALA A 97 9.33 -2.60 2.90
N PRO A 98 9.95 -1.89 1.93
CA PRO A 98 11.25 -2.29 1.41
C PRO A 98 12.37 -2.18 2.46
N VAL A 99 12.28 -1.22 3.39
CA VAL A 99 13.25 -1.10 4.49
C VAL A 99 13.19 -2.33 5.39
N THR A 100 12.00 -2.76 5.79
CA THR A 100 11.82 -3.96 6.61
C THR A 100 12.28 -5.21 5.87
N ALA A 101 11.96 -5.34 4.58
CA ALA A 101 12.45 -6.45 3.76
C ALA A 101 13.99 -6.52 3.73
N ALA A 102 14.66 -5.39 3.56
CA ALA A 102 16.12 -5.32 3.58
C ALA A 102 16.70 -5.72 4.94
N VAL A 103 16.11 -5.25 6.04
CA VAL A 103 16.54 -5.60 7.41
C VAL A 103 16.37 -7.09 7.68
N LEU A 104 15.32 -7.71 7.14
CA LEU A 104 15.07 -9.16 7.27
C LEU A 104 15.90 -10.01 6.29
N GLY A 105 16.66 -9.39 5.39
CA GLY A 105 17.46 -10.09 4.37
C GLY A 105 16.64 -10.66 3.20
N ASP A 106 15.38 -10.24 3.05
CA ASP A 106 14.52 -10.63 1.93
C ASP A 106 14.74 -9.70 0.73
N PHE A 107 15.91 -9.83 0.11
CA PHE A 107 16.34 -8.95 -0.98
C PHE A 107 15.50 -9.14 -2.26
N ASP A 108 14.91 -10.30 -2.48
CA ASP A 108 14.00 -10.54 -3.60
C ASP A 108 12.75 -9.67 -3.47
N ALA A 109 12.23 -9.50 -2.26
CA ALA A 109 11.10 -8.63 -1.98
C ALA A 109 11.46 -7.14 -2.07
N VAL A 110 12.69 -6.74 -1.76
CA VAL A 110 13.11 -5.33 -1.75
C VAL A 110 12.84 -4.64 -3.08
N PHE A 111 13.24 -5.25 -4.21
CA PHE A 111 13.08 -4.64 -5.53
C PHE A 111 11.62 -4.40 -5.89
N LEU A 112 10.76 -5.41 -5.66
CA LEU A 112 9.32 -5.27 -5.87
C LEU A 112 8.75 -4.17 -4.97
N LEU A 113 9.06 -4.19 -3.69
CA LEU A 113 8.51 -3.26 -2.71
C LEU A 113 8.99 -1.82 -2.92
N VAL A 114 10.23 -1.62 -3.37
CA VAL A 114 10.71 -0.29 -3.80
C VAL A 114 9.88 0.22 -4.97
N ALA A 115 9.66 -0.61 -6.00
CA ALA A 115 8.86 -0.22 -7.15
C ALA A 115 7.43 0.16 -6.75
N LEU A 116 6.77 -0.66 -5.92
CA LEU A 116 5.41 -0.39 -5.45
C LEU A 116 5.35 0.86 -4.55
N ALA A 117 6.34 1.05 -3.66
CA ALA A 117 6.43 2.24 -2.82
C ALA A 117 6.58 3.53 -3.65
N LEU A 118 7.45 3.51 -4.68
CA LEU A 118 7.61 4.66 -5.58
C LEU A 118 6.31 5.01 -6.30
N ILE A 119 5.54 4.01 -6.73
CA ILE A 119 4.23 4.23 -7.34
C ILE A 119 3.24 4.82 -6.33
N VAL A 120 3.22 4.34 -5.09
CA VAL A 120 2.40 4.92 -4.01
C VAL A 120 2.75 6.40 -3.81
N LEU A 121 4.04 6.73 -3.70
CA LEU A 121 4.49 8.12 -3.54
C LEU A 121 4.05 8.99 -4.72
N TRP A 122 4.22 8.50 -5.94
CA TRP A 122 3.78 9.21 -7.13
C TRP A 122 2.25 9.43 -7.15
N LYS A 123 1.46 8.44 -6.73
CA LYS A 123 -0.01 8.58 -6.61
C LYS A 123 -0.42 9.57 -5.51
N HIS A 124 0.47 9.87 -4.58
CA HIS A 124 0.26 10.86 -3.52
C HIS A 124 0.78 12.27 -3.83
N ARG A 125 1.28 12.53 -5.05
CA ARG A 125 1.86 13.85 -5.40
C ARG A 125 0.95 15.04 -5.06
N ALA A 126 -0.35 14.95 -5.32
CA ALA A 126 -1.30 16.00 -4.95
C ALA A 126 -1.47 16.16 -3.42
N ASN A 127 -1.29 15.08 -2.65
CA ASN A 127 -1.27 15.15 -1.20
C ASN A 127 0.00 15.86 -0.71
N VAL A 128 1.15 15.58 -1.34
CA VAL A 128 2.43 16.25 -1.01
C VAL A 128 2.31 17.75 -1.27
N GLU A 129 1.72 18.16 -2.40
CA GLU A 129 1.46 19.58 -2.68
C GLU A 129 0.61 20.23 -1.58
N ARG A 130 -0.50 19.58 -1.15
CA ARG A 130 -1.33 20.09 -0.06
C ARG A 130 -0.62 20.09 1.30
N LEU A 131 0.26 19.12 1.55
CA LEU A 131 1.07 19.10 2.77
C LEU A 131 2.03 20.31 2.83
N ILE A 132 2.70 20.62 1.72
CA ILE A 132 3.59 21.79 1.60
C ILE A 132 2.81 23.09 1.81
N GLN A 133 1.58 23.17 1.29
CA GLN A 133 0.70 24.34 1.42
C GLN A 133 -0.01 24.39 2.79
N GLY A 134 0.12 23.38 3.63
CA GLY A 134 -0.58 23.31 4.92
C GLY A 134 -2.08 22.98 4.82
N ASN A 135 -2.55 22.51 3.65
CA ASN A 135 -3.97 22.29 3.33
C ASN A 135 -4.36 20.80 3.30
N GLU A 136 -3.48 19.88 3.69
CA GLU A 136 -3.81 18.45 3.67
C GLU A 136 -4.84 18.13 4.76
N PRO A 137 -5.96 17.44 4.41
CA PRO A 137 -7.02 17.17 5.36
C PRO A 137 -6.57 16.26 6.51
N ARG A 138 -7.05 16.55 7.72
CA ARG A 138 -6.91 15.70 8.90
C ARG A 138 -8.20 14.95 9.17
N ILE A 139 -8.10 13.69 9.56
CA ILE A 139 -9.26 12.88 9.96
C ILE A 139 -9.85 13.49 11.23
N GLY A 140 -11.19 13.70 11.23
CA GLY A 140 -11.91 14.27 12.37
C GLY A 140 -11.77 15.79 12.53
N ALA A 141 -11.13 16.50 11.61
CA ALA A 141 -11.20 17.95 11.57
C ALA A 141 -12.62 18.38 11.15
N LYS A 142 -13.25 19.27 11.92
CA LYS A 142 -14.50 19.91 11.50
C LYS A 142 -14.21 20.66 10.20
N LYS A 143 -15.08 20.52 9.20
CA LYS A 143 -15.12 21.47 8.10
C LYS A 143 -15.66 22.75 8.72
N ASP A 144 -14.79 23.73 8.88
CA ASP A 144 -15.25 25.10 9.13
C ASP A 144 -16.13 25.47 7.97
N GLY A 145 -17.39 25.78 8.29
CA GLY A 145 -18.45 26.08 7.35
C GLY A 145 -18.23 27.38 6.60
#